data_366a3e6ee7bcdeccaa44aa98cf5ce247
#
_entry.id   366a3e6ee7bcdeccaa44aa98cf5ce247
#
_cell.length_a   1.000
_cell.length_b   1.000
_cell.length_c   1.000
_cell.angle_alpha   90.00
_cell.angle_beta   90.00
_cell.angle_gamma   90.00
#
_symmetry.space_group_name_H-M   'P 1'
#
loop_
_entity.id
_entity.type
_entity.pdbx_description
1 polymer ?
#
loop_
_entity_poly.entity_id
_entity_poly.type
_entity_poly.pdbx_seq_one_letter_code
_entity_poly.pdbx_strand_id
1 'polypeptide(L)'
;ETYEQLFSRTIETSDVARVNAAGGEAVEVAIETADLIDLLWSSDEVRSRKTLVYDEINNGLHYFNASLFQAIPQTYRNLREALNHIYPELKNTVLPPLLRFGSWIGGDRDGNPFVTFETTEQAVLMHADNVLRYYSKQLKHLRNRLLHCASITAIDPAVNARNEHYARLGVTVFEYNPEDYSNEPYRRLLVLMRAKIQHTNRYIQSMGEDQAAAEHAYRSPKDFLDDLILIRDALKQHDPEQADGDIQDLIRLVRSCGFHMASLDIRQESTWHISVVADLFAHAPNLPDYHALDEAGRQQALT
;
A
#
# COMPACT_ATOMS: atom_id res chain seq x y z
N GLU A 1 0.48 5.75 -22.77
CA GLU A 1 1.79 5.60 -22.09
C GLU A 1 2.13 6.91 -21.40
N THR A 2 2.58 6.85 -20.14
CA THR A 2 3.00 8.05 -19.41
C THR A 2 4.44 8.39 -19.79
N TYR A 3 4.81 9.67 -19.60
CA TYR A 3 6.17 10.19 -19.82
C TYR A 3 7.24 9.35 -19.10
N GLU A 4 6.96 8.90 -17.87
CA GLU A 4 7.84 8.06 -17.08
C GLU A 4 8.02 6.65 -17.65
N GLN A 5 6.98 6.08 -18.25
CA GLN A 5 7.07 4.78 -18.94
C GLN A 5 7.96 4.88 -20.17
N LEU A 6 7.86 5.97 -20.93
CA LEU A 6 8.71 6.25 -22.08
C LEU A 6 10.16 6.46 -21.65
N PHE A 7 10.39 7.23 -20.57
CA PHE A 7 11.73 7.49 -20.04
C PHE A 7 12.41 6.22 -19.50
N SER A 8 11.69 5.41 -18.72
CA SER A 8 12.18 4.12 -18.23
C SER A 8 12.53 3.17 -19.38
N ARG A 9 11.67 3.10 -20.40
CA ARG A 9 11.90 2.28 -21.59
C ARG A 9 13.11 2.76 -22.40
N THR A 10 13.34 4.06 -22.49
CA THR A 10 14.52 4.64 -23.14
C THR A 10 15.81 4.28 -22.41
N ILE A 11 15.81 4.29 -21.06
CA ILE A 11 16.96 3.88 -20.26
C ILE A 11 17.25 2.38 -20.44
N GLU A 12 16.24 1.53 -20.35
CA GLU A 12 16.39 0.08 -20.55
C GLU A 12 16.95 -0.24 -21.94
N THR A 13 16.45 0.45 -22.98
CA THR A 13 16.92 0.27 -24.36
C THR A 13 18.38 0.73 -24.53
N SER A 14 18.80 1.81 -23.86
CA SER A 14 20.17 2.31 -23.91
C SER A 14 21.19 1.39 -23.21
N ASP A 15 20.79 0.72 -22.14
CA ASP A 15 21.64 -0.24 -21.42
C ASP A 15 21.81 -1.56 -22.20
N VAL A 16 20.77 -2.03 -22.88
CA VAL A 16 20.84 -3.20 -23.78
C VAL A 16 21.75 -2.93 -24.97
N ALA A 17 21.76 -1.72 -25.52
CA ALA A 17 22.64 -1.33 -26.64
C ALA A 17 24.14 -1.39 -26.26
N ARG A 18 24.50 -1.19 -24.98
CA ARG A 18 25.87 -1.33 -24.48
C ARG A 18 26.35 -2.78 -24.39
N VAL A 19 25.42 -3.71 -24.24
CA VAL A 19 25.75 -5.14 -24.00
C VAL A 19 25.88 -5.92 -25.33
N ASN A 20 25.16 -5.52 -26.39
CA ASN A 20 25.07 -6.30 -27.64
C ASN A 20 25.76 -5.61 -28.84
N ALA A 21 27.03 -5.30 -28.71
CA ALA A 21 27.82 -4.64 -29.77
C ALA A 21 28.10 -5.51 -31.03
N ALA A 22 27.26 -6.48 -31.39
CA ALA A 22 27.46 -7.35 -32.54
C ALA A 22 26.13 -7.75 -33.22
N GLY A 23 25.66 -7.03 -34.22
CA GLY A 23 24.65 -7.53 -35.15
C GLY A 23 23.39 -6.64 -35.30
N GLY A 24 22.42 -7.11 -36.08
CA GLY A 24 21.19 -6.40 -36.44
C GLY A 24 20.32 -5.95 -35.27
N GLU A 25 20.35 -6.63 -34.13
CA GLU A 25 19.65 -6.24 -32.90
C GLU A 25 20.11 -4.87 -32.37
N ALA A 26 21.40 -4.54 -32.49
CA ALA A 26 21.92 -3.23 -32.07
C ALA A 26 21.38 -2.07 -32.91
N VAL A 27 21.10 -2.31 -34.18
CA VAL A 27 20.52 -1.31 -35.09
C VAL A 27 19.03 -1.12 -34.75
N GLU A 28 18.28 -2.17 -34.48
CA GLU A 28 16.88 -2.11 -34.10
C GLU A 28 16.68 -1.36 -32.78
N VAL A 29 17.50 -1.68 -31.77
CA VAL A 29 17.53 -0.97 -30.48
C VAL A 29 17.88 0.51 -30.65
N ALA A 30 18.82 0.83 -31.54
CA ALA A 30 19.19 2.23 -31.82
C ALA A 30 18.05 3.01 -32.48
N ILE A 31 17.29 2.38 -33.39
CA ILE A 31 16.14 2.99 -34.06
C ILE A 31 15.02 3.22 -33.03
N GLU A 32 14.67 2.20 -32.21
CA GLU A 32 13.67 2.35 -31.16
C GLU A 32 14.06 3.44 -30.15
N THR A 33 15.33 3.53 -29.79
CA THR A 33 15.83 4.58 -28.89
C THR A 33 15.70 5.97 -29.53
N ALA A 34 16.03 6.12 -30.79
CA ALA A 34 15.88 7.38 -31.53
C ALA A 34 14.40 7.80 -31.61
N ASP A 35 13.51 6.88 -31.95
CA ASP A 35 12.06 7.12 -32.01
C ASP A 35 11.49 7.54 -30.63
N LEU A 36 11.96 6.92 -29.54
CA LEU A 36 11.57 7.31 -28.18
C LEU A 36 12.09 8.69 -27.79
N ILE A 37 13.34 9.04 -28.20
CA ILE A 37 13.91 10.37 -27.96
C ILE A 37 13.12 11.43 -28.75
N ASP A 38 12.79 11.17 -30.03
CA ASP A 38 11.99 12.08 -30.82
C ASP A 38 10.57 12.27 -30.26
N LEU A 39 9.96 11.22 -29.77
CA LEU A 39 8.67 11.29 -29.08
C LEU A 39 8.74 12.11 -27.79
N LEU A 40 9.78 11.90 -26.97
CA LEU A 40 10.02 12.69 -25.76
C LEU A 40 10.28 14.15 -26.11
N TRP A 41 11.10 14.42 -27.12
CA TRP A 41 11.43 15.79 -27.59
C TRP A 41 10.19 16.53 -28.11
N SER A 42 9.28 15.82 -28.75
CA SER A 42 8.02 16.37 -29.28
C SER A 42 6.90 16.45 -28.24
N SER A 43 7.12 15.92 -27.03
CA SER A 43 6.12 15.98 -25.95
C SER A 43 6.14 17.34 -25.26
N ASP A 44 4.97 17.80 -24.82
CA ASP A 44 4.84 19.04 -24.05
C ASP A 44 5.29 18.82 -22.60
N GLU A 45 6.56 19.14 -22.29
CA GLU A 45 7.12 19.09 -20.95
C GLU A 45 6.71 20.27 -20.07
N VAL A 46 6.32 21.38 -20.70
CA VAL A 46 5.98 22.60 -19.96
C VAL A 46 4.56 22.51 -19.46
N ARG A 47 4.40 22.22 -18.18
CA ARG A 47 3.08 22.27 -17.55
C ARG A 47 2.50 23.68 -17.70
N SER A 48 1.44 23.81 -18.47
CA SER A 48 0.74 25.08 -18.73
C SER A 48 0.04 25.65 -17.50
N ARG A 49 -0.12 24.86 -16.43
CA ARG A 49 -0.72 25.28 -15.16
C ARG A 49 0.23 25.01 -13.98
N LYS A 50 0.12 25.85 -12.94
CA LYS A 50 0.80 25.62 -11.66
C LYS A 50 0.32 24.29 -11.06
N THR A 51 1.27 23.45 -10.65
CA THR A 51 0.99 22.19 -9.97
C THR A 51 0.29 22.46 -8.64
N LEU A 52 -0.81 21.79 -8.37
CA LEU A 52 -1.50 21.82 -7.10
C LEU A 52 -0.91 20.74 -6.17
N VAL A 53 -1.08 20.90 -4.85
CA VAL A 53 -0.65 19.90 -3.86
C VAL A 53 -1.28 18.52 -4.13
N TYR A 54 -2.51 18.49 -4.61
CA TYR A 54 -3.18 17.25 -5.01
C TYR A 54 -2.52 16.55 -6.20
N ASP A 55 -1.97 17.31 -7.15
CA ASP A 55 -1.21 16.74 -8.27
C ASP A 55 0.09 16.09 -7.77
N GLU A 56 0.73 16.71 -6.76
CA GLU A 56 1.94 16.17 -6.12
C GLU A 56 1.65 14.89 -5.33
N ILE A 57 0.54 14.86 -4.58
CA ILE A 57 0.10 13.64 -3.87
C ILE A 57 -0.15 12.52 -4.89
N ASN A 58 -0.87 12.78 -5.97
CA ASN A 58 -1.14 11.79 -7.02
C ASN A 58 0.15 11.28 -7.68
N ASN A 59 1.13 12.15 -7.92
CA ASN A 59 2.43 11.74 -8.45
C ASN A 59 3.15 10.80 -7.46
N GLY A 60 3.13 11.10 -6.16
CA GLY A 60 3.67 10.20 -5.14
C GLY A 60 2.98 8.83 -5.15
N LEU A 61 1.65 8.80 -5.24
CA LEU A 61 0.86 7.56 -5.34
C LEU A 61 1.16 6.77 -6.62
N HIS A 62 1.46 7.47 -7.71
CA HIS A 62 1.82 6.84 -8.97
C HIS A 62 3.04 5.92 -8.83
N TYR A 63 4.09 6.35 -8.12
CA TYR A 63 5.28 5.51 -7.90
C TYR A 63 4.97 4.23 -7.12
N PHE A 64 4.04 4.27 -6.18
CA PHE A 64 3.59 3.06 -5.49
C PHE A 64 2.94 2.08 -6.47
N ASN A 65 2.06 2.56 -7.35
CA ASN A 65 1.36 1.73 -8.32
C ASN A 65 2.27 1.22 -9.45
N ALA A 66 3.16 2.08 -9.94
CA ALA A 66 4.03 1.78 -11.07
C ALA A 66 5.16 0.80 -10.71
N SER A 67 5.71 0.91 -9.48
CA SER A 67 6.90 0.14 -9.12
C SER A 67 6.92 -0.40 -7.70
N LEU A 68 6.65 0.40 -6.65
CA LEU A 68 6.93 0.02 -5.27
C LEU A 68 6.13 -1.17 -4.79
N PHE A 69 4.85 -1.28 -5.15
CA PHE A 69 4.03 -2.43 -4.76
C PHE A 69 4.54 -3.76 -5.34
N GLN A 70 5.28 -3.74 -6.44
CA GLN A 70 5.92 -4.92 -7.01
C GLN A 70 7.34 -5.11 -6.44
N ALA A 71 8.08 -4.03 -6.24
CA ALA A 71 9.45 -4.07 -5.74
C ALA A 71 9.52 -4.58 -4.29
N ILE A 72 8.56 -4.25 -3.42
CA ILE A 72 8.53 -4.70 -2.03
C ILE A 72 8.57 -6.24 -1.94
N PRO A 73 7.62 -7.01 -2.50
CA PRO A 73 7.66 -8.47 -2.45
C PRO A 73 8.90 -9.05 -3.13
N GLN A 74 9.35 -8.46 -4.25
CA GLN A 74 10.55 -8.89 -4.95
C GLN A 74 11.81 -8.76 -4.08
N THR A 75 11.95 -7.65 -3.37
CA THR A 75 13.06 -7.44 -2.43
C THR A 75 13.07 -8.52 -1.34
N TYR A 76 11.92 -8.87 -0.78
CA TYR A 76 11.81 -9.95 0.20
C TYR A 76 12.14 -11.33 -0.40
N ARG A 77 11.75 -11.60 -1.66
CA ARG A 77 12.12 -12.85 -2.35
C ARG A 77 13.64 -12.94 -2.54
N ASN A 78 14.25 -11.89 -3.07
CA ASN A 78 15.68 -11.84 -3.30
C ASN A 78 16.48 -11.99 -1.99
N LEU A 79 16.03 -11.31 -0.92
CA LEU A 79 16.64 -11.45 0.40
C LEU A 79 16.47 -12.89 0.95
N ARG A 80 15.30 -13.49 0.80
CA ARG A 80 15.04 -14.88 1.21
C ARG A 80 15.96 -15.84 0.47
N GLU A 81 16.11 -15.68 -0.83
CA GLU A 81 16.98 -16.50 -1.66
C GLU A 81 18.45 -16.38 -1.21
N ALA A 82 18.92 -15.15 -1.02
CA ALA A 82 20.29 -14.89 -0.53
C ALA A 82 20.52 -15.49 0.86
N LEU A 83 19.58 -15.33 1.79
CA LEU A 83 19.67 -15.92 3.13
C LEU A 83 19.67 -17.44 3.09
N ASN A 84 18.82 -18.05 2.28
CA ASN A 84 18.78 -19.51 2.13
C ASN A 84 20.09 -20.06 1.54
N HIS A 85 20.75 -19.29 0.68
CA HIS A 85 22.02 -19.68 0.09
C HIS A 85 23.18 -19.60 1.10
N ILE A 86 23.23 -18.52 1.91
CA ILE A 86 24.33 -18.26 2.85
C ILE A 86 24.09 -18.95 4.19
N TYR A 87 22.84 -19.01 4.66
CA TYR A 87 22.42 -19.52 5.96
C TYR A 87 21.25 -20.50 5.81
N PRO A 88 21.50 -21.74 5.33
CA PRO A 88 20.43 -22.74 5.09
C PRO A 88 19.56 -23.04 6.32
N GLU A 89 20.11 -22.88 7.52
CA GLU A 89 19.41 -23.06 8.80
C GLU A 89 18.30 -22.03 9.03
N LEU A 90 18.36 -20.88 8.35
CA LEU A 90 17.34 -19.81 8.43
C LEU A 90 16.21 -19.97 7.41
N LYS A 91 16.19 -21.02 6.61
CA LYS A 91 15.21 -21.24 5.53
C LYS A 91 13.76 -21.05 5.98
N ASN A 92 13.43 -21.49 7.19
CA ASN A 92 12.06 -21.43 7.75
C ASN A 92 11.82 -20.20 8.63
N THR A 93 12.80 -19.31 8.77
CA THR A 93 12.65 -18.12 9.62
C THR A 93 11.73 -17.10 8.97
N VAL A 94 10.77 -16.58 9.72
CA VAL A 94 9.90 -15.51 9.26
C VAL A 94 10.68 -14.20 9.23
N LEU A 95 10.79 -13.59 8.04
CA LEU A 95 11.42 -12.28 7.93
C LEU A 95 10.51 -11.21 8.56
N PRO A 96 11.06 -10.33 9.40
CA PRO A 96 10.31 -9.21 9.96
C PRO A 96 9.99 -8.18 8.86
N PRO A 97 9.10 -7.20 9.12
CA PRO A 97 8.91 -6.08 8.21
C PRO A 97 10.18 -5.22 8.18
N LEU A 98 10.86 -5.23 7.03
CA LEU A 98 12.14 -4.55 6.80
C LEU A 98 11.96 -3.18 6.15
N LEU A 99 10.87 -3.01 5.39
CA LEU A 99 10.59 -1.83 4.61
C LEU A 99 9.41 -1.08 5.21
N ARG A 100 9.59 0.21 5.42
CA ARG A 100 8.54 1.18 5.76
C ARG A 100 8.73 2.40 4.90
N PHE A 101 7.64 3.03 4.53
CA PHE A 101 7.66 4.21 3.68
C PHE A 101 7.15 5.41 4.46
N GLY A 102 7.76 6.56 4.20
CA GLY A 102 7.32 7.87 4.66
C GLY A 102 7.09 8.79 3.48
N SER A 103 6.25 9.78 3.65
CA SER A 103 6.01 10.87 2.73
C SER A 103 5.82 12.14 3.53
N TRP A 104 6.17 13.27 2.95
CA TRP A 104 5.82 14.59 3.47
C TRP A 104 4.85 15.35 2.57
N ILE A 105 4.51 14.77 1.40
CA ILE A 105 3.63 15.40 0.42
C ILE A 105 2.20 15.48 0.98
N GLY A 106 1.70 16.71 1.15
CA GLY A 106 0.43 16.99 1.82
C GLY A 106 0.52 17.13 3.35
N GLY A 107 1.71 16.92 3.95
CA GLY A 107 1.97 17.10 5.39
C GLY A 107 2.95 18.22 5.71
N ASP A 108 3.73 18.69 4.74
CA ASP A 108 4.72 19.74 4.92
C ASP A 108 4.10 21.12 4.67
N ARG A 109 3.88 21.84 5.77
CA ARG A 109 3.29 23.19 5.78
C ARG A 109 4.34 24.29 5.85
N ASP A 110 5.63 23.92 6.00
CA ASP A 110 6.72 24.87 6.11
C ASP A 110 6.94 25.58 4.78
N GLY A 111 6.62 26.88 4.75
CA GLY A 111 6.73 27.71 3.54
C GLY A 111 5.68 27.44 2.43
N ASN A 112 4.73 26.52 2.63
CA ASN A 112 3.67 26.23 1.66
C ASN A 112 2.27 26.52 2.22
N PRO A 113 1.67 27.67 1.94
CA PRO A 113 0.35 28.05 2.46
C PRO A 113 -0.80 27.21 1.88
N PHE A 114 -0.57 26.41 0.82
CA PHE A 114 -1.57 25.56 0.20
C PHE A 114 -1.70 24.17 0.86
N VAL A 115 -0.78 23.82 1.76
CA VAL A 115 -0.91 22.62 2.60
C VAL A 115 -1.70 22.97 3.85
N THR A 116 -3.01 22.95 3.72
CA THR A 116 -3.96 23.19 4.80
C THR A 116 -4.24 21.90 5.59
N PHE A 117 -5.03 22.00 6.65
CA PHE A 117 -5.52 20.86 7.40
C PHE A 117 -6.30 19.88 6.50
N GLU A 118 -7.19 20.40 5.68
CA GLU A 118 -8.02 19.62 4.73
C GLU A 118 -7.14 18.91 3.69
N THR A 119 -6.07 19.56 3.23
CA THR A 119 -5.11 18.95 2.31
C THR A 119 -4.41 17.75 2.96
N THR A 120 -4.00 17.88 4.23
CA THR A 120 -3.36 16.81 5.00
C THR A 120 -4.32 15.65 5.21
N GLU A 121 -5.56 15.92 5.57
CA GLU A 121 -6.61 14.91 5.72
C GLU A 121 -6.85 14.16 4.41
N GLN A 122 -7.00 14.88 3.30
CA GLN A 122 -7.16 14.27 1.98
C GLN A 122 -5.94 13.43 1.57
N ALA A 123 -4.72 13.87 1.89
CA ALA A 123 -3.52 13.07 1.61
C ALA A 123 -3.57 11.70 2.31
N VAL A 124 -3.95 11.67 3.58
CA VAL A 124 -4.08 10.41 4.34
C VAL A 124 -5.18 9.52 3.76
N LEU A 125 -6.33 10.10 3.40
CA LEU A 125 -7.44 9.35 2.77
C LEU A 125 -7.03 8.78 1.40
N MET A 126 -6.31 9.56 0.59
CA MET A 126 -5.81 9.10 -0.71
C MET A 126 -4.79 7.98 -0.58
N HIS A 127 -3.88 8.04 0.41
CA HIS A 127 -2.95 6.96 0.71
C HIS A 127 -3.68 5.66 1.06
N ALA A 128 -4.68 5.74 1.95
CA ALA A 128 -5.48 4.59 2.35
C ALA A 128 -6.29 4.01 1.17
N ASP A 129 -6.98 4.86 0.39
CA ASP A 129 -7.73 4.42 -0.79
C ASP A 129 -6.84 3.67 -1.78
N ASN A 130 -5.66 4.23 -2.07
CA ASN A 130 -4.72 3.65 -3.03
C ASN A 130 -4.29 2.24 -2.62
N VAL A 131 -3.84 2.03 -1.39
CA VAL A 131 -3.38 0.72 -0.93
C VAL A 131 -4.52 -0.29 -0.80
N LEU A 132 -5.70 0.13 -0.33
CA LEU A 132 -6.85 -0.77 -0.19
C LEU A 132 -7.43 -1.19 -1.55
N ARG A 133 -7.43 -0.31 -2.54
CA ARG A 133 -7.75 -0.67 -3.94
C ARG A 133 -6.75 -1.67 -4.50
N TYR A 134 -5.46 -1.48 -4.21
CA TYR A 134 -4.44 -2.43 -4.61
C TYR A 134 -4.68 -3.80 -3.97
N TYR A 135 -4.95 -3.88 -2.67
CA TYR A 135 -5.28 -5.14 -1.99
C TYR A 135 -6.52 -5.81 -2.59
N SER A 136 -7.56 -5.04 -2.88
CA SER A 136 -8.77 -5.55 -3.55
C SER A 136 -8.46 -6.17 -4.92
N LYS A 137 -7.52 -5.56 -5.68
CA LYS A 137 -7.04 -6.09 -6.97
C LYS A 137 -6.25 -7.39 -6.77
N GLN A 138 -5.37 -7.45 -5.77
CA GLN A 138 -4.58 -8.67 -5.48
C GLN A 138 -5.47 -9.82 -5.00
N LEU A 139 -6.47 -9.57 -4.16
CA LEU A 139 -7.45 -10.59 -3.76
C LEU A 139 -8.23 -11.13 -4.96
N LYS A 140 -8.60 -10.29 -5.94
CA LYS A 140 -9.21 -10.74 -7.20
C LYS A 140 -8.25 -11.60 -8.02
N HIS A 141 -6.97 -11.27 -8.04
CA HIS A 141 -5.94 -12.06 -8.71
C HIS A 141 -5.78 -13.44 -8.05
N LEU A 142 -5.60 -13.48 -6.72
CA LEU A 142 -5.52 -14.72 -5.93
C LEU A 142 -6.77 -15.59 -6.11
N ARG A 143 -7.97 -15.02 -6.09
CA ARG A 143 -9.23 -15.73 -6.35
C ARG A 143 -9.21 -16.48 -7.68
N ASN A 144 -8.58 -15.91 -8.71
CA ASN A 144 -8.52 -16.54 -10.02
C ASN A 144 -7.44 -17.65 -10.11
N ARG A 145 -6.55 -17.74 -9.13
CA ARG A 145 -5.46 -18.74 -9.08
C ARG A 145 -5.72 -19.87 -8.09
N LEU A 146 -6.36 -19.59 -6.96
CA LEU A 146 -6.64 -20.58 -5.92
C LEU A 146 -7.96 -21.29 -6.19
N LEU A 147 -7.92 -22.26 -7.12
CA LEU A 147 -9.09 -23.01 -7.62
C LEU A 147 -9.23 -24.38 -6.94
N HIS A 148 -8.64 -24.60 -5.78
CA HIS A 148 -8.67 -25.88 -5.07
C HIS A 148 -10.10 -26.26 -4.69
N CYS A 149 -10.48 -27.46 -5.16
CA CYS A 149 -11.82 -28.01 -4.99
C CYS A 149 -11.85 -28.95 -3.77
N ALA A 150 -12.78 -28.73 -2.86
CA ALA A 150 -12.92 -29.53 -1.64
C ALA A 150 -13.25 -31.02 -1.89
N SER A 151 -13.79 -31.37 -3.07
CA SER A 151 -14.03 -32.76 -3.46
C SER A 151 -12.75 -33.50 -3.89
N ILE A 152 -11.65 -32.78 -4.16
CA ILE A 152 -10.39 -33.34 -4.66
C ILE A 152 -9.26 -33.14 -3.64
N THR A 153 -9.23 -31.98 -2.98
CA THR A 153 -8.17 -31.57 -2.07
C THR A 153 -8.72 -31.46 -0.65
N ALA A 154 -8.01 -32.04 0.32
CA ALA A 154 -8.37 -31.87 1.73
C ALA A 154 -8.13 -30.41 2.13
N ILE A 155 -9.20 -29.68 2.40
CA ILE A 155 -9.17 -28.27 2.82
C ILE A 155 -9.10 -28.21 4.35
N ASP A 156 -8.24 -27.35 4.88
CA ASP A 156 -8.15 -27.10 6.31
C ASP A 156 -9.52 -26.66 6.87
N PRO A 157 -10.06 -27.34 7.88
CA PRO A 157 -11.37 -26.99 8.48
C PRO A 157 -11.47 -25.54 8.94
N ALA A 158 -10.35 -24.91 9.31
CA ALA A 158 -10.31 -23.52 9.74
C ALA A 158 -10.72 -22.54 8.61
N VAL A 159 -10.47 -22.89 7.35
CA VAL A 159 -10.91 -22.09 6.20
C VAL A 159 -12.43 -22.12 6.07
N ASN A 160 -13.03 -23.30 6.23
CA ASN A 160 -14.49 -23.46 6.21
C ASN A 160 -15.14 -22.72 7.39
N ALA A 161 -14.59 -22.86 8.59
CA ALA A 161 -15.08 -22.15 9.77
C ALA A 161 -15.02 -20.62 9.59
N ARG A 162 -13.99 -20.10 8.92
CA ARG A 162 -13.87 -18.66 8.61
C ARG A 162 -14.92 -18.23 7.58
N ASN A 163 -15.18 -19.03 6.55
CA ASN A 163 -16.26 -18.77 5.58
C ASN A 163 -17.64 -18.71 6.26
N GLU A 164 -17.95 -19.66 7.15
CA GLU A 164 -19.19 -19.67 7.92
C GLU A 164 -19.29 -18.48 8.88
N HIS A 165 -18.18 -18.10 9.52
CA HIS A 165 -18.14 -16.94 10.39
C HIS A 165 -18.53 -15.66 9.63
N TYR A 166 -17.95 -15.42 8.45
CA TYR A 166 -18.27 -14.25 7.64
C TYR A 166 -19.68 -14.29 7.07
N ALA A 167 -20.17 -15.45 6.69
CA ALA A 167 -21.57 -15.60 6.25
C ALA A 167 -22.56 -15.22 7.38
N ARG A 168 -22.26 -15.62 8.64
CA ARG A 168 -23.08 -15.24 9.81
C ARG A 168 -23.04 -13.77 10.14
N LEU A 169 -21.94 -13.08 9.81
CA LEU A 169 -21.83 -11.62 9.96
C LEU A 169 -22.58 -10.84 8.87
N GLY A 170 -23.27 -11.53 7.95
CA GLY A 170 -24.06 -10.88 6.92
C GLY A 170 -23.23 -10.18 5.84
N VAL A 171 -21.98 -10.62 5.61
CA VAL A 171 -21.19 -10.13 4.45
C VAL A 171 -21.83 -10.66 3.17
N THR A 172 -22.83 -9.93 2.67
CA THR A 172 -23.64 -10.31 1.51
C THR A 172 -22.95 -10.02 0.20
N VAL A 173 -22.17 -10.96 -0.28
CA VAL A 173 -21.52 -10.88 -1.61
C VAL A 173 -22.16 -11.85 -2.59
N PHE A 174 -22.93 -12.82 -2.08
CA PHE A 174 -23.54 -13.90 -2.83
C PHE A 174 -25.07 -13.78 -2.88
N GLU A 175 -25.58 -12.55 -3.01
CA GLU A 175 -27.02 -12.26 -2.98
C GLU A 175 -27.81 -13.02 -4.06
N TYR A 176 -27.20 -13.21 -5.23
CA TYR A 176 -27.84 -13.89 -6.36
C TYR A 176 -27.68 -15.41 -6.34
N ASN A 177 -26.59 -15.92 -5.78
CA ASN A 177 -26.34 -17.35 -5.64
C ASN A 177 -25.50 -17.63 -4.39
N PRO A 178 -26.14 -17.93 -3.24
CA PRO A 178 -25.46 -18.23 -1.99
C PRO A 178 -24.48 -19.42 -2.05
N GLU A 179 -24.67 -20.33 -3.03
CA GLU A 179 -23.83 -21.51 -3.24
C GLU A 179 -22.59 -21.25 -4.09
N ASP A 180 -22.41 -20.01 -4.60
CA ASP A 180 -21.23 -19.68 -5.39
C ASP A 180 -19.95 -20.02 -4.62
N TYR A 181 -19.09 -20.79 -5.27
CA TYR A 181 -17.82 -21.28 -4.73
C TYR A 181 -17.94 -22.15 -3.47
N SER A 182 -19.10 -22.78 -3.20
CA SER A 182 -19.28 -23.67 -2.04
C SER A 182 -18.28 -24.83 -2.01
N ASN A 183 -17.90 -25.34 -3.18
CA ASN A 183 -16.90 -26.39 -3.34
C ASN A 183 -15.45 -25.86 -3.54
N GLU A 184 -15.25 -24.55 -3.51
CA GLU A 184 -13.95 -23.87 -3.66
C GLU A 184 -13.68 -22.93 -2.45
N PRO A 185 -13.40 -23.46 -1.25
CA PRO A 185 -13.42 -22.70 -0.01
C PRO A 185 -12.42 -21.53 0.05
N TYR A 186 -11.22 -21.66 -0.54
CA TYR A 186 -10.26 -20.57 -0.64
C TYR A 186 -10.80 -19.42 -1.48
N ARG A 187 -11.38 -19.76 -2.62
CA ARG A 187 -11.97 -18.79 -3.55
C ARG A 187 -13.13 -18.04 -2.90
N ARG A 188 -13.99 -18.77 -2.17
CA ARG A 188 -15.07 -18.19 -1.39
C ARG A 188 -14.57 -17.22 -0.34
N LEU A 189 -13.55 -17.60 0.43
CA LEU A 189 -12.95 -16.75 1.45
C LEU A 189 -12.35 -15.48 0.86
N LEU A 190 -11.63 -15.58 -0.26
CA LEU A 190 -11.04 -14.43 -0.95
C LEU A 190 -12.09 -13.42 -1.46
N VAL A 191 -13.27 -13.90 -1.87
CA VAL A 191 -14.40 -13.03 -2.26
C VAL A 191 -14.91 -12.26 -1.04
N LEU A 192 -15.11 -12.94 0.10
CA LEU A 192 -15.54 -12.31 1.35
C LEU A 192 -14.51 -11.31 1.89
N MET A 193 -13.23 -11.69 1.88
CA MET A 193 -12.13 -10.81 2.25
C MET A 193 -12.09 -9.53 1.39
N ARG A 194 -12.32 -9.68 0.08
CA ARG A 194 -12.36 -8.55 -0.83
C ARG A 194 -13.52 -7.60 -0.52
N ALA A 195 -14.70 -8.13 -0.22
CA ALA A 195 -15.83 -7.31 0.23
C ALA A 195 -15.49 -6.56 1.52
N LYS A 196 -14.89 -7.23 2.49
CA LYS A 196 -14.45 -6.59 3.74
C LYS A 196 -13.44 -5.46 3.49
N ILE A 197 -12.47 -5.63 2.59
CA ILE A 197 -11.53 -4.56 2.19
C ILE A 197 -12.29 -3.39 1.55
N GLN A 198 -13.30 -3.64 0.73
CA GLN A 198 -14.12 -2.58 0.14
C GLN A 198 -14.93 -1.82 1.20
N HIS A 199 -15.48 -2.53 2.20
CA HIS A 199 -16.14 -1.92 3.36
C HIS A 199 -15.15 -1.11 4.21
N THR A 200 -13.95 -1.64 4.45
CA THR A 200 -12.87 -0.93 5.15
C THR A 200 -12.54 0.39 4.44
N ASN A 201 -12.42 0.36 3.11
CA ASN A 201 -12.15 1.56 2.35
C ASN A 201 -13.28 2.60 2.48
N ARG A 202 -14.54 2.17 2.33
CA ARG A 202 -15.68 3.08 2.50
C ARG A 202 -15.73 3.70 3.89
N TYR A 203 -15.51 2.89 4.93
CA TYR A 203 -15.48 3.36 6.31
C TYR A 203 -14.38 4.42 6.54
N ILE A 204 -13.17 4.18 6.03
CA ILE A 204 -12.06 5.13 6.13
C ILE A 204 -12.37 6.40 5.33
N GLN A 205 -12.87 6.27 4.09
CA GLN A 205 -13.19 7.42 3.24
C GLN A 205 -14.34 8.28 3.80
N SER A 206 -15.23 7.71 4.60
CA SER A 206 -16.25 8.44 5.33
C SER A 206 -15.76 9.00 6.67
N MET A 207 -14.46 8.91 6.96
CA MET A 207 -13.87 9.32 8.25
C MET A 207 -14.53 8.65 9.47
N GLY A 208 -15.01 7.41 9.29
CA GLY A 208 -15.67 6.65 10.33
C GLY A 208 -17.18 6.89 10.47
N GLU A 209 -17.80 7.67 9.59
CA GLU A 209 -19.24 7.97 9.66
C GLU A 209 -20.13 6.86 9.08
N ASP A 210 -19.64 6.10 8.09
CA ASP A 210 -20.39 4.98 7.47
C ASP A 210 -20.42 3.76 8.40
N GLN A 211 -21.37 3.75 9.33
CA GLN A 211 -21.54 2.66 10.29
C GLN A 211 -21.96 1.34 9.62
N ALA A 212 -22.68 1.41 8.51
CA ALA A 212 -23.05 0.22 7.73
C ALA A 212 -21.81 -0.44 7.10
N ALA A 213 -20.84 0.37 6.65
CA ALA A 213 -19.55 -0.15 6.22
C ALA A 213 -18.73 -0.71 7.40
N ALA A 214 -18.77 -0.06 8.58
CA ALA A 214 -18.03 -0.47 9.76
C ALA A 214 -18.36 -1.90 10.21
N GLU A 215 -19.63 -2.32 10.12
CA GLU A 215 -20.08 -3.67 10.53
C GLU A 215 -19.35 -4.78 9.77
N HIS A 216 -19.00 -4.54 8.52
CA HIS A 216 -18.40 -5.53 7.63
C HIS A 216 -16.92 -5.25 7.33
N ALA A 217 -16.37 -4.15 7.82
CA ALA A 217 -14.96 -3.76 7.64
C ALA A 217 -14.00 -4.67 8.41
N TYR A 218 -12.74 -4.67 8.01
CA TYR A 218 -11.66 -5.09 8.88
C TYR A 218 -11.38 -4.00 9.91
N ARG A 219 -11.28 -4.37 11.18
CA ARG A 219 -11.00 -3.41 12.27
C ARG A 219 -9.54 -2.94 12.26
N SER A 220 -8.65 -3.79 11.74
CA SER A 220 -7.22 -3.50 11.69
C SER A 220 -6.54 -4.22 10.52
N PRO A 221 -5.34 -3.77 10.09
CA PRO A 221 -4.50 -4.53 9.15
C PRO A 221 -4.16 -5.93 9.66
N LYS A 222 -4.11 -6.11 10.99
CA LYS A 222 -3.83 -7.41 11.62
C LYS A 222 -4.92 -8.43 11.30
N ASP A 223 -6.20 -8.04 11.40
CA ASP A 223 -7.31 -8.97 11.11
C ASP A 223 -7.28 -9.44 9.65
N PHE A 224 -6.91 -8.55 8.73
CA PHE A 224 -6.72 -8.90 7.33
C PHE A 224 -5.50 -9.83 7.12
N LEU A 225 -4.40 -9.57 7.84
CA LEU A 225 -3.23 -10.44 7.83
C LEU A 225 -3.54 -11.83 8.38
N ASP A 226 -4.33 -11.93 9.45
CA ASP A 226 -4.71 -13.21 10.06
C ASP A 226 -5.48 -14.08 9.05
N ASP A 227 -6.33 -13.50 8.21
CA ASP A 227 -7.01 -14.21 7.12
C ASP A 227 -6.06 -14.67 6.00
N LEU A 228 -5.13 -13.81 5.59
CA LEU A 228 -4.13 -14.17 4.58
C LEU A 228 -3.21 -15.28 5.09
N ILE A 229 -2.80 -15.20 6.35
CA ILE A 229 -1.97 -16.21 7.01
C ILE A 229 -2.72 -17.54 7.11
N LEU A 230 -4.00 -17.52 7.44
CA LEU A 230 -4.85 -18.71 7.46
C LEU A 230 -4.85 -19.43 6.11
N ILE A 231 -5.08 -18.71 5.01
CA ILE A 231 -5.06 -19.30 3.66
C ILE A 231 -3.67 -19.84 3.33
N ARG A 232 -2.61 -19.07 3.59
CA ARG A 232 -1.22 -19.49 3.33
C ARG A 232 -0.88 -20.77 4.08
N ASP A 233 -1.21 -20.85 5.37
CA ASP A 233 -0.82 -21.98 6.21
C ASP A 233 -1.64 -23.23 5.87
N ALA A 234 -2.89 -23.07 5.47
CA ALA A 234 -3.69 -24.15 4.91
C ALA A 234 -3.13 -24.66 3.57
N LEU A 235 -2.69 -23.77 2.68
CA LEU A 235 -2.06 -24.15 1.41
C LEU A 235 -0.75 -24.91 1.59
N LYS A 236 0.05 -24.61 2.62
CA LYS A 236 1.31 -25.31 2.88
C LYS A 236 1.17 -26.83 3.03
N GLN A 237 -0.02 -27.31 3.40
CA GLN A 237 -0.28 -28.73 3.62
C GLN A 237 -0.35 -29.53 2.30
N HIS A 238 -0.74 -28.89 1.20
CA HIS A 238 -0.96 -29.57 -0.08
C HIS A 238 -0.41 -28.84 -1.31
N ASP A 239 -0.13 -27.54 -1.21
CA ASP A 239 0.47 -26.72 -2.27
C ASP A 239 1.45 -25.68 -1.70
N PRO A 240 2.63 -26.14 -1.23
CA PRO A 240 3.64 -25.25 -0.64
C PRO A 240 4.14 -24.16 -1.60
N GLU A 241 4.13 -24.43 -2.90
CA GLU A 241 4.59 -23.48 -3.92
C GLU A 241 3.63 -22.29 -4.01
N GLN A 242 2.32 -22.52 -4.05
CA GLN A 242 1.34 -21.45 -4.01
C GLN A 242 1.30 -20.73 -2.66
N ALA A 243 1.59 -21.43 -1.56
CA ALA A 243 1.69 -20.81 -0.25
C ALA A 243 2.85 -19.80 -0.13
N ASP A 244 3.94 -20.03 -0.85
CA ASP A 244 5.12 -19.13 -0.90
C ASP A 244 5.06 -18.11 -2.05
N GLY A 245 4.04 -18.20 -2.91
CA GLY A 245 3.79 -17.35 -4.07
C GLY A 245 3.08 -16.04 -3.74
N ASP A 246 2.10 -15.71 -4.58
CA ASP A 246 1.38 -14.41 -4.55
C ASP A 246 0.74 -14.09 -3.20
N ILE A 247 0.28 -15.11 -2.44
CA ILE A 247 -0.31 -14.87 -1.12
C ILE A 247 0.74 -14.43 -0.10
N GLN A 248 1.93 -15.02 -0.14
CA GLN A 248 3.03 -14.59 0.72
C GLN A 248 3.51 -13.19 0.36
N ASP A 249 3.48 -12.83 -0.91
CA ASP A 249 3.81 -11.49 -1.39
C ASP A 249 2.81 -10.45 -0.89
N LEU A 250 1.52 -10.78 -0.93
CA LEU A 250 0.49 -9.90 -0.36
C LEU A 250 0.66 -9.74 1.15
N ILE A 251 0.99 -10.81 1.89
CA ILE A 251 1.30 -10.75 3.33
C ILE A 251 2.47 -9.78 3.60
N ARG A 252 3.55 -9.87 2.81
CA ARG A 252 4.72 -8.97 2.92
C ARG A 252 4.32 -7.52 2.71
N LEU A 253 3.51 -7.27 1.67
CA LEU A 253 3.03 -5.95 1.34
C LEU A 253 2.17 -5.34 2.45
N VAL A 254 1.20 -6.11 2.98
CA VAL A 254 0.34 -5.65 4.08
C VAL A 254 1.15 -5.36 5.35
N ARG A 255 2.19 -6.14 5.63
CA ARG A 255 3.10 -5.87 6.75
C ARG A 255 3.90 -4.58 6.58
N SER A 256 4.25 -4.22 5.34
CA SER A 256 5.01 -3.00 5.04
C SER A 256 4.14 -1.75 4.98
N CYS A 257 2.94 -1.86 4.41
CA CYS A 257 2.09 -0.70 4.08
C CYS A 257 0.85 -0.55 5.00
N GLY A 258 0.45 -1.58 5.73
CA GLY A 258 -0.78 -1.53 6.54
C GLY A 258 -2.01 -1.14 5.72
N PHE A 259 -2.90 -0.34 6.30
CA PHE A 259 -4.02 0.30 5.61
C PHE A 259 -3.74 1.78 5.28
N HIS A 260 -2.59 2.29 5.70
CA HIS A 260 -2.19 3.69 5.56
C HIS A 260 -1.14 3.92 4.46
N MET A 261 -0.64 2.86 3.81
CA MET A 261 0.37 2.84 2.75
C MET A 261 1.75 3.36 3.19
N ALA A 262 1.84 4.60 3.66
CA ALA A 262 3.06 5.25 4.12
C ALA A 262 2.74 6.17 5.31
N SER A 263 3.71 6.39 6.19
CA SER A 263 3.61 7.39 7.26
C SER A 263 3.67 8.78 6.64
N LEU A 264 2.80 9.69 7.07
CA LEU A 264 2.84 11.07 6.63
C LEU A 264 3.55 11.92 7.70
N ASP A 265 4.67 12.53 7.32
CA ASP A 265 5.41 13.44 8.19
C ASP A 265 4.73 14.81 8.15
N ILE A 266 4.31 15.28 9.32
CA ILE A 266 3.72 16.60 9.49
C ILE A 266 4.84 17.57 9.89
N ARG A 267 5.05 18.61 9.08
CA ARG A 267 6.03 19.64 9.32
C ARG A 267 5.35 21.01 9.35
N GLN A 268 5.77 21.85 10.29
CA GLN A 268 5.24 23.20 10.45
C GLN A 268 6.35 24.12 10.93
N GLU A 269 6.26 25.36 10.57
CA GLU A 269 7.16 26.43 11.02
C GLU A 269 7.01 26.65 12.54
N SER A 270 8.14 26.93 13.22
CA SER A 270 8.22 26.94 14.67
C SER A 270 7.36 28.03 15.32
N THR A 271 7.13 29.16 14.65
CA THR A 271 6.32 30.26 15.20
C THR A 271 4.85 29.85 15.35
N TRP A 272 4.34 28.99 14.47
CA TRP A 272 3.01 28.40 14.61
C TRP A 272 2.89 27.52 15.85
N HIS A 273 3.92 26.69 16.12
CA HIS A 273 3.94 25.87 17.34
C HIS A 273 3.92 26.73 18.58
N ILE A 274 4.73 27.82 18.61
CA ILE A 274 4.76 28.77 19.70
C ILE A 274 3.37 29.39 19.91
N SER A 275 2.73 29.84 18.85
CA SER A 275 1.40 30.46 18.92
C SER A 275 0.33 29.52 19.46
N VAL A 276 0.31 28.27 18.98
CA VAL A 276 -0.66 27.26 19.46
C VAL A 276 -0.42 26.92 20.92
N VAL A 277 0.83 26.72 21.33
CA VAL A 277 1.16 26.44 22.74
C VAL A 277 0.78 27.61 23.63
N ALA A 278 1.06 28.85 23.20
CA ALA A 278 0.67 30.04 23.94
C ALA A 278 -0.83 30.15 24.12
N ASP A 279 -1.63 29.84 23.06
CA ASP A 279 -3.08 29.82 23.15
C ASP A 279 -3.60 28.75 24.13
N LEU A 280 -3.03 27.55 24.08
CA LEU A 280 -3.35 26.49 25.05
C LEU A 280 -3.05 26.91 26.48
N PHE A 281 -1.91 27.57 26.72
CA PHE A 281 -1.53 28.08 28.04
C PHE A 281 -2.49 29.17 28.52
N ALA A 282 -2.91 30.08 27.64
CA ALA A 282 -3.85 31.14 27.99
C ALA A 282 -5.25 30.59 28.40
N HIS A 283 -5.64 29.43 27.92
CA HIS A 283 -6.92 28.78 28.27
C HIS A 283 -6.81 27.81 29.45
N ALA A 284 -5.59 27.48 29.89
CA ALA A 284 -5.38 26.56 31.00
C ALA A 284 -5.19 27.33 32.33
N PRO A 285 -5.97 26.97 33.38
CA PRO A 285 -5.84 27.63 34.65
C PRO A 285 -4.46 27.38 35.29
N ASN A 286 -3.83 28.44 35.81
CA ASN A 286 -2.58 28.40 36.54
C ASN A 286 -1.30 28.17 35.68
N LEU A 287 -1.35 28.27 34.38
CA LEU A 287 -0.16 28.27 33.53
C LEU A 287 0.34 29.70 33.31
N PRO A 288 1.67 29.91 33.18
CA PRO A 288 2.25 31.22 32.92
C PRO A 288 1.94 31.70 31.48
N ASP A 289 2.10 33.00 31.23
CA ASP A 289 2.11 33.53 29.88
C ASP A 289 3.30 32.96 29.09
N TYR A 290 3.03 32.07 28.17
CA TYR A 290 4.05 31.35 27.39
C TYR A 290 4.92 32.28 26.54
N HIS A 291 4.36 33.41 26.06
CA HIS A 291 5.11 34.39 25.28
C HIS A 291 6.12 35.16 26.13
N ALA A 292 5.83 35.34 27.43
CA ALA A 292 6.72 36.05 28.36
C ALA A 292 7.87 35.18 28.86
N LEU A 293 7.86 33.87 28.63
CA LEU A 293 8.91 32.96 29.06
C LEU A 293 10.11 32.98 28.11
N ASP A 294 11.33 32.94 28.70
CA ASP A 294 12.54 32.60 27.97
C ASP A 294 12.58 31.11 27.61
N GLU A 295 13.56 30.66 26.83
CA GLU A 295 13.67 29.28 26.37
C GLU A 295 13.72 28.26 27.52
N ALA A 296 14.46 28.56 28.59
CA ALA A 296 14.56 27.72 29.78
C ALA A 296 13.20 27.61 30.49
N GLY A 297 12.47 28.72 30.62
CA GLY A 297 11.13 28.78 31.18
C GLY A 297 10.11 28.03 30.36
N ARG A 298 10.19 28.08 29.00
CA ARG A 298 9.33 27.31 28.10
C ARG A 298 9.57 25.81 28.25
N GLN A 299 10.81 25.36 28.26
CA GLN A 299 11.15 23.96 28.49
C GLN A 299 10.65 23.46 29.84
N GLN A 300 10.79 24.25 30.89
CA GLN A 300 10.28 23.88 32.22
C GLN A 300 8.76 23.82 32.28
N ALA A 301 8.08 24.71 31.56
CA ALA A 301 6.62 24.76 31.55
C ALA A 301 5.98 23.62 30.73
N LEU A 302 6.74 23.00 29.81
CA LEU A 302 6.31 21.88 28.97
C LEU A 302 6.64 20.51 29.56
N THR A 303 7.40 20.42 30.62
CA THR A 303 7.80 19.19 31.34
C THR A 303 7.02 19.01 32.63
#